data_3914bc47ff92f035b416dc681f134e90
#
_entry.id   3914bc47ff92f035b416dc681f134e90
#
_cell.length_a   1.000
_cell.length_b   1.000
_cell.length_c   1.000
_cell.angle_alpha   90.00
_cell.angle_beta   90.00
_cell.angle_gamma   90.00
#
_symmetry.space_group_name_H-M   'P 1'
#
loop_
_entity.id
_entity.type
_entity.pdbx_description
1 polymer ?
#
loop_
_entity_poly.entity_id
_entity_poly.type
_entity_poly.pdbx_seq_one_letter_code
_entity_poly.pdbx_strand_id
1 'polypeptide(L)'
;MAKEKKVEQITDMEVDFTQWFTDVCKKAQLIDYSSVKGLFIHRPYGYAIWENIQRIMDAEFKKVGVENVYMPMLIPESLLQKEKDHVEGFAPECAWVTYGGSEKLEERYC
;
A
#
# COMPACT_ATOMS: atom_id res chain seq x y z
N MET A 1 -3.43 18.27 -18.47
CA MET A 1 -3.49 18.21 -17.00
C MET A 1 -4.96 18.15 -16.62
N ALA A 2 -5.42 17.04 -16.05
CA ALA A 2 -6.78 16.96 -15.52
C ALA A 2 -6.89 17.95 -14.35
N LYS A 3 -7.88 18.83 -14.37
CA LYS A 3 -8.18 19.72 -13.24
C LYS A 3 -8.52 18.86 -12.03
N GLU A 4 -7.75 19.01 -10.97
CA GLU A 4 -8.02 18.40 -9.69
C GLU A 4 -9.42 18.79 -9.20
N LYS A 5 -10.31 17.83 -9.09
CA LYS A 5 -11.68 18.06 -8.64
C LYS A 5 -11.63 18.28 -7.13
N LYS A 6 -11.67 19.54 -6.69
CA LYS A 6 -11.80 19.84 -5.27
C LYS A 6 -13.12 19.29 -4.76
N VAL A 7 -13.06 18.59 -3.63
CA VAL A 7 -14.28 18.16 -2.92
C VAL A 7 -14.88 19.39 -2.25
N GLU A 8 -15.92 19.95 -2.86
CA GLU A 8 -16.62 21.11 -2.32
C GLU A 8 -17.63 20.70 -1.24
N GLN A 9 -18.32 19.61 -1.46
CA GLN A 9 -19.31 19.06 -0.55
C GLN A 9 -19.05 17.57 -0.32
N ILE A 10 -19.18 17.13 0.93
CA ILE A 10 -19.03 15.70 1.30
C ILE A 10 -20.33 14.97 0.97
N THR A 11 -20.22 13.83 0.30
CA THR A 11 -21.36 12.94 0.02
C THR A 11 -21.96 12.45 1.34
N ASP A 12 -23.28 12.29 1.39
CA ASP A 12 -23.94 11.75 2.57
C ASP A 12 -23.58 10.25 2.73
N MET A 13 -23.20 9.87 3.93
CA MET A 13 -22.76 8.52 4.29
C MET A 13 -23.88 7.47 4.04
N GLU A 14 -25.13 7.82 4.28
CA GLU A 14 -26.27 6.93 4.08
C GLU A 14 -26.64 6.74 2.58
N VAL A 15 -26.20 7.68 1.73
CA VAL A 15 -26.42 7.62 0.28
C VAL A 15 -25.35 6.80 -0.42
N ASP A 16 -24.06 7.08 -0.11
CA ASP A 16 -22.91 6.37 -0.67
C ASP A 16 -21.74 6.39 0.31
N PHE A 17 -21.59 5.33 1.08
CA PHE A 17 -20.54 5.19 2.09
C PHE A 17 -19.14 5.24 1.47
N THR A 18 -18.92 4.63 0.32
CA THR A 18 -17.61 4.57 -0.34
C THR A 18 -17.17 5.97 -0.79
N GLN A 19 -18.09 6.69 -1.41
CA GLN A 19 -17.82 8.06 -1.85
C GLN A 19 -17.66 9.00 -0.65
N TRP A 20 -18.50 8.88 0.37
CA TRP A 20 -18.36 9.62 1.63
C TRP A 20 -16.97 9.43 2.25
N PHE A 21 -16.51 8.19 2.39
CA PHE A 21 -15.20 7.88 2.95
C PHE A 21 -14.06 8.56 2.16
N THR A 22 -14.14 8.47 0.84
CA THR A 22 -13.17 9.11 -0.06
C THR A 22 -13.17 10.63 0.08
N ASP A 23 -14.36 11.24 0.11
CA ASP A 23 -14.54 12.70 0.24
C ASP A 23 -13.99 13.20 1.60
N VAL A 24 -14.26 12.48 2.68
CA VAL A 24 -13.73 12.80 4.01
C VAL A 24 -12.21 12.75 4.03
N CYS A 25 -11.60 11.68 3.52
CA CYS A 25 -10.14 11.53 3.47
C CYS A 25 -9.47 12.64 2.66
N LYS A 26 -10.06 13.03 1.53
CA LYS A 26 -9.55 14.13 0.69
C LYS A 26 -9.77 15.49 1.33
N LYS A 27 -10.98 15.75 1.86
CA LYS A 27 -11.32 17.03 2.50
C LYS A 27 -10.47 17.29 3.73
N ALA A 28 -10.21 16.25 4.52
CA ALA A 28 -9.32 16.30 5.69
C ALA A 28 -7.82 16.32 5.32
N GLN A 29 -7.49 16.33 4.04
CA GLN A 29 -6.11 16.34 3.54
C GLN A 29 -5.26 15.14 4.03
N LEU A 30 -5.88 13.98 4.21
CA LEU A 30 -5.18 12.76 4.62
C LEU A 30 -4.47 12.08 3.45
N ILE A 31 -5.12 12.07 2.28
CA ILE A 31 -4.63 11.41 1.06
C ILE A 31 -4.80 12.30 -0.16
N ASP A 32 -4.07 11.94 -1.21
CA ASP A 32 -4.26 12.42 -2.57
C ASP A 32 -4.02 11.27 -3.57
N TYR A 33 -4.50 11.41 -4.81
CA TYR A 33 -4.28 10.42 -5.83
C TYR A 33 -2.91 10.61 -6.51
N SER A 34 -2.20 9.51 -6.74
CA SER A 34 -1.01 9.53 -7.57
C SER A 34 -1.38 9.43 -9.07
N SER A 35 -0.39 9.59 -9.93
CA SER A 35 -0.55 9.34 -11.38
C SER A 35 -0.69 7.85 -11.72
N VAL A 36 -0.39 6.97 -10.78
CA VAL A 36 -0.50 5.51 -10.94
C VAL A 36 -1.80 5.05 -10.31
N LYS A 37 -2.66 4.39 -11.11
CA LYS A 37 -3.96 3.90 -10.66
C LYS A 37 -3.79 2.91 -9.48
N GLY A 38 -4.55 3.12 -8.42
CA GLY A 38 -4.53 2.28 -7.22
C GLY A 38 -3.48 2.67 -6.19
N LEU A 39 -2.57 3.61 -6.51
CA LEU A 39 -1.60 4.13 -5.55
C LEU A 39 -2.00 5.52 -5.06
N PHE A 40 -1.88 5.73 -3.75
CA PHE A 40 -2.24 6.99 -3.09
C PHE A 40 -1.00 7.68 -2.53
N ILE A 41 -1.07 9.00 -2.45
CA ILE A 41 -0.11 9.81 -1.73
C ILE A 41 -0.69 10.06 -0.34
N HIS A 42 -0.06 9.53 0.70
CA HIS A 42 -0.41 9.87 2.07
C HIS A 42 0.16 11.24 2.39
N ARG A 43 -0.72 12.19 2.68
CA ARG A 43 -0.34 13.56 3.04
C ARG A 43 0.09 13.61 4.52
N PRO A 44 0.74 14.69 4.98
CA PRO A 44 1.31 14.74 6.32
C PRO A 44 0.36 14.37 7.45
N TYR A 45 -0.91 14.81 7.41
CA TYR A 45 -1.89 14.43 8.42
C TYR A 45 -2.24 12.94 8.40
N GLY A 46 -2.42 12.36 7.21
CA GLY A 46 -2.67 10.93 7.07
C GLY A 46 -1.45 10.10 7.47
N TYR A 47 -0.26 10.54 7.08
CA TYR A 47 0.97 9.84 7.44
C TYR A 47 1.27 9.90 8.95
N ALA A 48 0.95 11.01 9.62
CA ALA A 48 1.10 11.12 11.07
C ALA A 48 0.25 10.09 11.85
N ILE A 49 -0.94 9.72 11.32
CA ILE A 49 -1.74 8.62 11.89
C ILE A 49 -0.97 7.31 11.79
N TRP A 50 -0.40 7.02 10.62
CA TRP A 50 0.41 5.83 10.37
C TRP A 50 1.66 5.77 11.27
N GLU A 51 2.40 6.86 11.39
CA GLU A 51 3.56 6.95 12.30
C GLU A 51 3.19 6.66 13.76
N ASN A 52 2.03 7.14 14.21
CA ASN A 52 1.54 6.84 15.56
C ASN A 52 1.19 5.36 15.74
N ILE A 53 0.55 4.74 14.74
CA ILE A 53 0.26 3.30 14.75
C ILE A 53 1.58 2.50 14.81
N GLN A 54 2.53 2.80 13.94
CA GLN A 54 3.84 2.13 13.95
C GLN A 54 4.52 2.25 15.31
N ARG A 55 4.59 3.45 15.87
CA ARG A 55 5.25 3.71 17.15
C ARG A 55 4.62 2.91 18.30
N ILE A 56 3.29 2.84 18.36
CA ILE A 56 2.56 2.12 19.42
C ILE A 56 2.77 0.62 19.23
N MET A 57 2.56 0.11 18.02
CA MET A 57 2.69 -1.32 17.72
C MET A 57 4.12 -1.83 17.93
N ASP A 58 5.13 -1.09 17.45
CA ASP A 58 6.54 -1.45 17.62
C ASP A 58 6.94 -1.55 19.11
N ALA A 59 6.44 -0.61 19.92
CA ALA A 59 6.68 -0.66 21.36
C ALA A 59 6.08 -1.91 22.03
N GLU A 60 4.89 -2.32 21.63
CA GLU A 60 4.25 -3.54 22.15
C GLU A 60 4.98 -4.81 21.68
N PHE A 61 5.39 -4.89 20.42
CA PHE A 61 6.16 -6.02 19.89
C PHE A 61 7.50 -6.17 20.62
N LYS A 62 8.21 -5.09 20.91
CA LYS A 62 9.48 -5.12 21.64
C LYS A 62 9.35 -5.61 23.08
N LYS A 63 8.21 -5.37 23.74
CA LYS A 63 7.94 -5.90 25.08
C LYS A 63 7.93 -7.42 25.14
N VAL A 64 7.58 -8.08 24.05
CA VAL A 64 7.56 -9.55 23.94
C VAL A 64 8.79 -10.12 23.23
N GLY A 65 9.84 -9.31 23.04
CA GLY A 65 11.13 -9.74 22.51
C GLY A 65 11.22 -9.81 20.99
N VAL A 66 10.29 -9.20 20.27
CA VAL A 66 10.39 -9.10 18.78
C VAL A 66 11.46 -8.09 18.41
N GLU A 67 12.33 -8.47 17.48
CA GLU A 67 13.39 -7.63 16.93
C GLU A 67 13.03 -7.21 15.50
N ASN A 68 13.38 -5.96 15.14
CA ASN A 68 13.13 -5.46 13.79
C ASN A 68 14.19 -5.99 12.83
N VAL A 69 13.75 -6.42 11.64
CA VAL A 69 14.63 -6.81 10.53
C VAL A 69 14.27 -6.02 9.29
N TYR A 70 15.23 -5.85 8.40
CA TYR A 70 15.01 -5.27 7.09
C TYR A 70 15.25 -6.35 6.02
N MET A 71 14.19 -6.72 5.31
CA MET A 71 14.25 -7.71 4.24
C MET A 71 14.35 -7.02 2.87
N PRO A 72 14.93 -7.68 1.85
CA PRO A 72 14.87 -7.18 0.48
C PRO A 72 13.42 -6.93 0.04
N MET A 73 13.21 -5.82 -0.67
CA MET A 73 11.88 -5.44 -1.17
C MET A 73 11.37 -6.36 -2.29
N LEU A 74 12.29 -6.87 -3.12
CA LEU A 74 11.96 -7.72 -4.24
C LEU A 74 12.08 -9.20 -3.87
N ILE A 75 11.06 -9.97 -4.23
CA ILE A 75 10.96 -11.40 -3.96
C ILE A 75 11.04 -12.16 -5.29
N PRO A 76 11.97 -13.14 -5.44
CA PRO A 76 12.05 -13.98 -6.63
C PRO A 76 10.76 -14.79 -6.85
N GLU A 77 10.35 -14.96 -8.09
CA GLU A 77 9.17 -15.77 -8.42
C GLU A 77 9.26 -17.21 -7.88
N SER A 78 10.46 -17.80 -7.90
CA SER A 78 10.71 -19.15 -7.39
C SER A 78 10.34 -19.33 -5.92
N LEU A 79 10.51 -18.29 -5.08
CA LEU A 79 10.08 -18.34 -3.69
C LEU A 79 8.55 -18.28 -3.56
N LEU A 80 7.88 -17.45 -4.36
CA LEU A 80 6.40 -17.37 -4.36
C LEU A 80 5.76 -18.67 -4.85
N GLN A 81 6.39 -19.36 -5.82
CA GLN A 81 5.90 -20.66 -6.28
C GLN A 81 5.99 -21.73 -5.21
N LYS A 82 7.03 -21.72 -4.37
CA LYS A 82 7.14 -22.65 -3.23
C LYS A 82 6.01 -22.44 -2.21
N GLU A 83 5.64 -21.19 -1.95
CA GLU A 83 4.52 -20.89 -1.04
C GLU A 83 3.17 -21.35 -1.61
N LYS A 84 2.99 -21.30 -2.93
CA LYS A 84 1.79 -21.80 -3.60
C LYS A 84 1.51 -23.27 -3.29
N ASP A 85 2.55 -24.07 -3.14
CA ASP A 85 2.45 -25.50 -2.84
C ASP A 85 2.04 -25.75 -1.37
N HIS A 86 2.19 -24.76 -0.50
CA HIS A 86 1.86 -24.84 0.94
C HIS A 86 0.53 -24.23 1.30
N VAL A 87 0.03 -23.25 0.53
CA VAL A 87 -1.20 -22.52 0.83
C VAL A 87 -2.23 -22.76 -0.28
N GLU A 88 -3.26 -23.55 0.03
CA GLU A 88 -4.38 -23.79 -0.88
C GLU A 88 -5.08 -22.48 -1.25
N GLY A 89 -5.25 -22.24 -2.54
CA GLY A 89 -5.87 -21.02 -3.06
C GLY A 89 -4.94 -19.80 -3.16
N PHE A 90 -3.64 -19.94 -2.84
CA PHE A 90 -2.68 -18.86 -3.01
C PHE A 90 -2.38 -18.63 -4.50
N ALA A 91 -2.86 -17.51 -5.05
CA ALA A 91 -2.54 -17.04 -6.39
C ALA A 91 -1.87 -15.65 -6.27
N PRO A 92 -0.53 -15.56 -6.41
CA PRO A 92 0.15 -14.27 -6.29
C PRO A 92 -0.18 -13.36 -7.48
N GLU A 93 -0.91 -12.29 -7.19
CA GLU A 93 -1.14 -11.19 -8.13
C GLU A 93 -0.12 -10.09 -7.85
N CYS A 94 0.90 -10.00 -8.69
CA CYS A 94 2.05 -9.12 -8.47
C CYS A 94 2.31 -8.17 -9.63
N ALA A 95 2.92 -7.02 -9.32
CA ALA A 95 3.65 -6.25 -10.31
C ALA A 95 5.02 -6.89 -10.51
N TRP A 96 5.33 -7.31 -11.75
CA TRP A 96 6.55 -8.05 -12.03
C TRP A 96 7.67 -7.16 -12.59
N VAL A 97 8.82 -7.19 -11.95
CA VAL A 97 10.06 -6.64 -12.49
C VAL A 97 10.69 -7.69 -13.40
N THR A 98 10.76 -7.40 -14.70
CA THR A 98 11.23 -8.31 -15.75
C THR A 98 12.51 -7.85 -16.43
N TYR A 99 12.94 -6.62 -16.14
CA TYR A 99 14.14 -6.02 -16.69
C TYR A 99 14.97 -5.35 -15.61
N GLY A 100 16.30 -5.46 -15.68
CA GLY A 100 17.29 -4.69 -14.94
C GLY A 100 17.99 -3.72 -15.91
N GLY A 101 17.58 -2.46 -15.92
CA GLY A 101 18.00 -1.52 -16.97
C GLY A 101 17.48 -1.93 -18.35
N SER A 102 18.38 -2.19 -19.32
CA SER A 102 18.03 -2.65 -20.67
C SER A 102 18.06 -4.17 -20.83
N GLU A 103 18.52 -4.91 -19.83
CA GLU A 103 18.67 -6.37 -19.88
C GLU A 103 17.46 -7.07 -19.29
N LYS A 104 16.98 -8.10 -19.99
CA LYS A 104 15.92 -8.96 -19.48
C LYS A 104 16.48 -9.87 -18.38
N LEU A 105 15.78 -9.92 -17.26
CA LEU A 105 16.16 -10.78 -16.15
C LEU A 105 15.87 -12.25 -16.48
N GLU A 106 16.73 -13.15 -16.00
CA GLU A 106 16.54 -14.61 -16.13
C GLU A 106 15.35 -15.07 -15.29
N GLU A 107 15.17 -14.47 -14.11
CA GLU A 107 14.04 -14.69 -13.22
C GLU A 107 13.35 -13.34 -12.95
N ARG A 108 12.04 -13.30 -12.90
CA ARG A 108 11.28 -12.11 -12.54
C ARG A 108 11.09 -12.00 -11.03
N TYR A 109 10.95 -10.78 -10.58
CA TYR A 109 10.79 -10.45 -9.17
C TYR A 109 9.45 -9.71 -8.94
N CYS A 110 8.83 -9.94 -7.79
CA CYS A 110 7.64 -9.23 -7.32
C CYS A 110 8.03 -8.19 -6.27
#